data_f6e45e1a04598f22680c09efbfb37e18
#
_entry.id   f6e45e1a04598f22680c09efbfb37e18
#
_cell.length_a   1.000
_cell.length_b   1.000
_cell.length_c   1.000
_cell.angle_alpha   90.00
_cell.angle_beta   90.00
_cell.angle_gamma   90.00
#
_symmetry.space_group_name_H-M   'P 1'
#
loop_
_entity.id
_entity.type
_entity.pdbx_description
1 polymer ?
#
loop_
_entity_poly.entity_id
_entity_poly.type
_entity_poly.pdbx_seq_one_letter_code
_entity_poly.pdbx_strand_id
1 'polypeptide(L)'
;MARIAGVDLPNDKRVEIALTYIYGIGKTSSDRILADTQINPDTRVKDLSEDDIAKIRDQIENNYNVEGDLRREVSLNIKRLTEIGCYRGRRHRMGLPVRGQRTKTNARTRKGPKRTIAGKKK
;
A
#
# COMPACT_ATOMS: atom_id res chain seq x y z
N MET A 1 -9.12 9.58 -17.89
CA MET A 1 -8.48 8.66 -16.95
C MET A 1 -9.49 8.13 -15.94
N ALA A 2 -9.46 6.84 -15.68
CA ALA A 2 -10.32 6.28 -14.64
C ALA A 2 -9.80 6.65 -13.25
N ARG A 3 -10.70 7.00 -12.36
CA ARG A 3 -10.33 7.34 -10.99
C ARG A 3 -11.10 6.46 -10.01
N ILE A 4 -10.37 5.70 -9.20
CA ILE A 4 -10.96 4.76 -8.24
C ILE A 4 -10.28 4.98 -6.89
N ALA A 5 -11.07 5.08 -5.84
CA ALA A 5 -10.57 5.31 -4.47
C ALA A 5 -9.67 6.55 -4.36
N GLY A 6 -9.94 7.56 -5.19
CA GLY A 6 -9.14 8.78 -5.21
C GLY A 6 -7.83 8.68 -5.99
N VAL A 7 -7.58 7.55 -6.65
CA VAL A 7 -6.34 7.33 -7.41
C VAL A 7 -6.65 7.33 -8.90
N ASP A 8 -5.87 8.10 -9.67
CA ASP A 8 -5.97 8.10 -11.12
C ASP A 8 -5.20 6.91 -11.68
N LEU A 9 -5.89 6.05 -12.39
CA LEU A 9 -5.29 4.85 -12.96
C LEU A 9 -4.71 5.16 -14.34
N PRO A 10 -3.51 4.64 -14.66
CA PRO A 10 -2.92 4.87 -15.98
C PRO A 10 -3.72 4.17 -17.08
N ASN A 11 -4.02 4.90 -18.16
CA ASN A 11 -4.84 4.40 -19.26
C ASN A 11 -4.19 3.28 -20.06
N ASP A 12 -2.86 3.30 -20.15
CA ASP A 12 -2.11 2.38 -21.00
C ASP A 12 -1.84 1.03 -20.36
N LYS A 13 -2.10 0.90 -19.06
CA LYS A 13 -1.87 -0.35 -18.34
C LYS A 13 -3.10 -1.25 -18.39
N ARG A 14 -2.86 -2.58 -18.34
CA ARG A 14 -3.96 -3.52 -18.16
C ARG A 14 -4.64 -3.24 -16.82
N VAL A 15 -5.93 -3.48 -16.74
CA VAL A 15 -6.69 -3.19 -15.52
C VAL A 15 -6.13 -3.97 -14.31
N GLU A 16 -5.66 -5.18 -14.53
CA GLU A 16 -5.04 -6.00 -13.48
C GLU A 16 -3.85 -5.28 -12.83
N ILE A 17 -3.00 -4.67 -13.65
CA ILE A 17 -1.82 -3.96 -13.17
C ILE A 17 -2.19 -2.59 -12.61
N ALA A 18 -3.12 -1.90 -13.26
CA ALA A 18 -3.53 -0.56 -12.85
C ALA A 18 -4.15 -0.55 -11.45
N LEU A 19 -4.92 -1.57 -11.10
CA LEU A 19 -5.52 -1.65 -9.77
C LEU A 19 -4.49 -1.75 -8.65
N THR A 20 -3.31 -2.28 -8.94
CA THR A 20 -2.24 -2.38 -7.93
C THR A 20 -1.64 -1.02 -7.57
N TYR A 21 -1.96 0.04 -8.31
CA TYR A 21 -1.54 1.40 -7.98
C TYR A 21 -2.30 1.95 -6.78
N ILE A 22 -3.41 1.31 -6.40
CA ILE A 22 -4.19 1.70 -5.22
C ILE A 22 -3.53 1.11 -3.98
N TYR A 23 -3.26 1.94 -2.99
CA TYR A 23 -2.66 1.47 -1.74
C TYR A 23 -3.60 0.48 -1.04
N GLY A 24 -3.13 -0.72 -0.81
CA GLY A 24 -3.91 -1.80 -0.21
C GLY A 24 -4.36 -2.86 -1.19
N ILE A 25 -4.16 -2.66 -2.49
CA ILE A 25 -4.49 -3.65 -3.51
C ILE A 25 -3.21 -4.12 -4.19
N GLY A 26 -2.89 -5.40 -4.02
CA GLY A 26 -1.80 -6.05 -4.72
C GLY A 26 -2.34 -6.92 -5.85
N LYS A 27 -1.46 -7.71 -6.45
CA LYS A 27 -1.85 -8.55 -7.59
C LYS A 27 -2.97 -9.53 -7.24
N THR A 28 -2.89 -10.19 -6.09
CA THR A 28 -3.90 -11.16 -5.67
C THR A 28 -5.26 -10.52 -5.47
N SER A 29 -5.30 -9.36 -4.80
CA SER A 29 -6.55 -8.63 -4.61
C SER A 29 -7.12 -8.13 -5.92
N SER A 30 -6.25 -7.64 -6.81
CA SER A 30 -6.64 -7.20 -8.14
C SER A 30 -7.29 -8.34 -8.93
N ASP A 31 -6.66 -9.51 -8.96
CA ASP A 31 -7.18 -10.68 -9.66
C ASP A 31 -8.54 -11.10 -9.11
N ARG A 32 -8.70 -11.07 -7.79
CA ARG A 32 -9.95 -11.41 -7.13
C ARG A 32 -11.06 -10.42 -7.47
N ILE A 33 -10.76 -9.13 -7.47
CA ILE A 33 -11.73 -8.10 -7.82
C ILE A 33 -12.22 -8.30 -9.25
N LEU A 34 -11.32 -8.57 -10.18
CA LEU A 34 -11.68 -8.75 -11.58
C LEU A 34 -12.46 -10.03 -11.80
N ALA A 35 -12.14 -11.10 -11.07
CA ALA A 35 -12.92 -12.34 -11.13
C ALA A 35 -14.35 -12.14 -10.61
N ASP A 36 -14.49 -11.43 -9.49
CA ASP A 36 -15.81 -11.18 -8.88
C ASP A 36 -16.68 -10.26 -9.73
N THR A 37 -16.07 -9.32 -10.44
CA THR A 37 -16.80 -8.39 -11.33
C THR A 37 -16.92 -8.90 -12.75
N GLN A 38 -16.30 -10.06 -13.06
CA GLN A 38 -16.34 -10.69 -14.39
C GLN A 38 -15.77 -9.77 -15.49
N ILE A 39 -14.70 -9.08 -15.16
CA ILE A 39 -13.99 -8.22 -16.12
C ILE A 39 -12.73 -8.94 -16.57
N ASN A 40 -12.44 -8.87 -17.88
CA ASN A 40 -11.21 -9.45 -18.43
C ASN A 40 -10.00 -8.71 -17.88
N PRO A 41 -9.07 -9.38 -17.18
CA PRO A 41 -7.89 -8.72 -16.62
C PRO A 41 -6.94 -8.13 -17.64
N ASP A 42 -7.01 -8.56 -18.89
CA ASP A 42 -6.14 -8.05 -19.95
C ASP A 42 -6.67 -6.78 -20.60
N THR A 43 -7.86 -6.33 -20.23
CA THR A 43 -8.43 -5.09 -20.76
C THR A 43 -7.63 -3.89 -20.28
N ARG A 44 -7.29 -2.98 -21.21
CA ARG A 44 -6.62 -1.74 -20.82
C ARG A 44 -7.62 -0.81 -20.12
N VAL A 45 -7.11 0.01 -19.21
CA VAL A 45 -7.96 0.93 -18.44
C VAL A 45 -8.77 1.84 -19.36
N LYS A 46 -8.17 2.31 -20.44
CA LYS A 46 -8.84 3.19 -21.41
C LYS A 46 -10.03 2.52 -22.11
N ASP A 47 -10.03 1.19 -22.16
CA ASP A 47 -11.08 0.41 -22.84
C ASP A 47 -12.20 -0.02 -21.90
N LEU A 48 -12.12 0.32 -20.61
CA LEU A 48 -13.16 -0.02 -19.64
C LEU A 48 -14.39 0.87 -19.84
N SER A 49 -15.58 0.27 -19.77
CA SER A 49 -16.81 1.02 -19.76
C SER A 49 -17.05 1.66 -18.39
N GLU A 50 -17.94 2.65 -18.34
CA GLU A 50 -18.31 3.26 -17.06
C GLU A 50 -18.96 2.26 -16.12
N ASP A 51 -19.72 1.30 -16.66
CA ASP A 51 -20.33 0.23 -15.86
C ASP A 51 -19.27 -0.65 -15.22
N ASP A 52 -18.22 -0.99 -15.96
CA ASP A 52 -17.12 -1.79 -15.44
C ASP A 52 -16.40 -1.05 -14.32
N ILE A 53 -16.14 0.23 -14.51
CA ILE A 53 -15.49 1.07 -13.49
C ILE A 53 -16.36 1.15 -12.24
N ALA A 54 -17.67 1.31 -12.40
CA ALA A 54 -18.61 1.35 -11.28
C ALA A 54 -18.62 0.03 -10.51
N LYS A 55 -18.59 -1.10 -11.21
CA LYS A 55 -18.52 -2.42 -10.56
C LYS A 55 -17.26 -2.58 -9.74
N ILE A 56 -16.12 -2.19 -10.30
CA ILE A 56 -14.83 -2.26 -9.59
C ILE A 56 -14.86 -1.37 -8.36
N ARG A 57 -15.37 -0.15 -8.51
CA ARG A 57 -15.46 0.80 -7.41
C ARG A 57 -16.33 0.27 -6.27
N ASP A 58 -17.50 -0.29 -6.59
CA ASP A 58 -18.38 -0.86 -5.59
C ASP A 58 -17.73 -2.05 -4.87
N GLN A 59 -17.05 -2.91 -5.61
CA GLN A 59 -16.36 -4.05 -5.03
C GLN A 59 -15.30 -3.60 -4.02
N ILE A 60 -14.53 -2.58 -4.38
CA ILE A 60 -13.50 -2.05 -3.50
C ILE A 60 -14.10 -1.41 -2.25
N GLU A 61 -15.13 -0.60 -2.42
CA GLU A 61 -15.76 0.08 -1.29
C GLU A 61 -16.38 -0.88 -0.29
N ASN A 62 -16.97 -1.98 -0.77
CA ASN A 62 -17.71 -2.90 0.08
C ASN A 62 -16.83 -3.97 0.74
N ASN A 63 -15.72 -4.34 0.12
CA ASN A 63 -14.95 -5.51 0.57
C ASN A 63 -13.48 -5.23 0.89
N TYR A 64 -12.99 -4.05 0.62
CA TYR A 64 -11.58 -3.72 0.79
C TYR A 64 -11.40 -2.41 1.55
N ASN A 65 -10.34 -2.37 2.34
CA ASN A 65 -9.93 -1.16 3.04
C ASN A 65 -8.67 -0.64 2.35
N VAL A 66 -8.76 0.52 1.72
CA VAL A 66 -7.69 1.03 0.85
C VAL A 66 -7.41 2.50 1.10
N GLU A 67 -6.28 2.96 0.56
CA GLU A 67 -5.85 4.36 0.56
C GLU A 67 -5.93 5.01 1.95
N GLY A 68 -6.61 6.14 2.08
CA GLY A 68 -6.66 6.89 3.33
C GLY A 68 -7.14 6.08 4.52
N ASP A 69 -8.17 5.26 4.33
CA ASP A 69 -8.72 4.43 5.41
C ASP A 69 -7.70 3.39 5.87
N LEU A 70 -7.01 2.75 4.91
CA LEU A 70 -5.98 1.78 5.25
C LEU A 70 -4.77 2.45 5.92
N ARG A 71 -4.35 3.59 5.42
CA ARG A 71 -3.25 4.34 6.03
C ARG A 71 -3.57 4.73 7.46
N ARG A 72 -4.80 5.16 7.71
CA ARG A 72 -5.27 5.48 9.05
C ARG A 72 -5.25 4.25 9.95
N GLU A 73 -5.73 3.12 9.45
CA GLU A 73 -5.75 1.86 10.21
C GLU A 73 -4.35 1.43 10.60
N VAL A 74 -3.41 1.45 9.65
CA VAL A 74 -2.01 1.10 9.93
C VAL A 74 -1.40 2.03 10.97
N SER A 75 -1.64 3.34 10.83
CA SER A 75 -1.13 4.33 11.78
C SER A 75 -1.68 4.12 13.18
N LEU A 76 -2.98 3.82 13.28
CA LEU A 76 -3.62 3.54 14.57
C LEU A 76 -3.08 2.26 15.20
N ASN A 77 -2.82 1.23 14.39
CA ASN A 77 -2.26 -0.03 14.88
C ASN A 77 -0.85 0.19 15.44
N ILE A 78 -0.03 0.96 14.75
CA ILE A 78 1.32 1.30 15.22
C ILE A 78 1.26 2.12 16.51
N LYS A 79 0.36 3.09 16.56
CA LYS A 79 0.15 3.92 17.75
C LYS A 79 -0.25 3.06 18.93
N ARG A 80 -1.16 2.10 18.73
CA ARG A 80 -1.58 1.18 19.77
C ARG A 80 -0.42 0.36 20.31
N LEU A 81 0.42 -0.19 19.42
CA LEU A 81 1.60 -0.95 19.84
C LEU A 81 2.55 -0.09 20.66
N THR A 82 2.73 1.16 20.27
CA THR A 82 3.58 2.11 20.99
C THR A 82 3.01 2.41 22.37
N GLU A 83 1.71 2.63 22.48
CA GLU A 83 1.05 2.95 23.75
C GLU A 83 1.06 1.77 24.72
N ILE A 84 0.92 0.55 24.21
CA ILE A 84 0.99 -0.66 25.05
C ILE A 84 2.40 -0.84 25.61
N GLY A 85 3.43 -0.32 24.92
CA GLY A 85 4.81 -0.44 25.36
C GLY A 85 5.43 -1.79 25.08
N CYS A 86 4.87 -2.56 24.12
CA CYS A 86 5.44 -3.85 23.75
C CYS A 86 6.72 -3.66 22.94
N TYR A 87 7.46 -4.76 22.72
CA TYR A 87 8.71 -4.70 21.96
C TYR A 87 8.52 -4.11 20.55
N ARG A 88 7.49 -4.56 19.85
CA ARG A 88 7.21 -4.06 18.49
C ARG A 88 6.94 -2.55 18.51
N GLY A 89 6.19 -2.08 19.49
CA GLY A 89 5.91 -0.64 19.62
C GLY A 89 7.16 0.18 19.86
N ARG A 90 8.07 -0.33 20.69
CA ARG A 90 9.35 0.35 20.94
C ARG A 90 10.20 0.43 19.69
N ARG A 91 10.23 -0.66 18.88
CA ARG A 91 10.96 -0.65 17.61
C ARG A 91 10.40 0.38 16.64
N HIS A 92 9.07 0.50 16.55
CA HIS A 92 8.44 1.53 15.73
C HIS A 92 8.81 2.93 16.20
N ARG A 93 8.77 3.16 17.51
CA ARG A 93 9.10 4.47 18.09
C ARG A 93 10.53 4.87 17.79
N MET A 94 11.46 3.91 17.83
CA MET A 94 12.88 4.17 17.57
C MET A 94 13.23 4.18 16.09
N GLY A 95 12.28 3.84 15.19
CA GLY A 95 12.54 3.78 13.76
C GLY A 95 13.42 2.61 13.36
N LEU A 96 13.36 1.51 14.08
CA LEU A 96 14.18 0.32 13.84
C LEU A 96 13.34 -0.82 13.28
N PRO A 97 13.98 -1.82 12.60
CA PRO A 97 13.25 -2.98 12.12
C PRO A 97 12.51 -3.71 13.24
N VAL A 98 11.33 -4.19 12.92
CA VAL A 98 10.39 -4.74 13.91
C VAL A 98 10.43 -6.27 13.98
N ARG A 99 10.93 -6.92 12.92
CA ARG A 99 10.86 -8.37 12.77
C ARG A 99 12.17 -9.09 13.06
N GLY A 100 12.96 -8.58 13.99
CA GLY A 100 14.19 -9.23 14.41
C GLY A 100 15.35 -9.16 13.43
N GLN A 101 15.28 -8.23 12.49
CA GLN A 101 16.33 -8.06 11.49
C GLN A 101 17.57 -7.40 12.11
N ARG A 102 18.69 -7.61 11.46
CA ARG A 102 19.93 -6.97 11.85
C ARG A 102 19.84 -5.46 11.68
N THR A 103 20.46 -4.73 12.59
CA THR A 103 20.55 -3.27 12.51
C THR A 103 21.97 -2.79 12.28
N LYS A 104 22.95 -3.67 12.46
CA LYS A 104 24.37 -3.31 12.38
C LYS A 104 24.83 -3.01 10.96
N THR A 105 24.24 -3.67 9.96
CA THR A 105 24.65 -3.53 8.56
C THR A 105 23.63 -2.75 7.75
N ASN A 106 22.62 -3.43 7.25
CA ASN A 106 21.59 -2.83 6.37
C ASN A 106 20.47 -2.21 7.21
N ALA A 107 19.24 -2.47 6.92
CA ALA A 107 18.06 -1.91 7.60
C ALA A 107 17.80 -0.45 7.21
N ARG A 108 18.20 -0.07 5.99
CA ARG A 108 18.05 1.31 5.52
C ARG A 108 16.59 1.71 5.28
N THR A 109 15.72 0.77 5.00
CA THR A 109 14.29 1.06 4.80
C THR A 109 13.68 1.72 6.02
N ARG A 110 14.04 1.25 7.22
CA ARG A 110 13.55 1.82 8.47
C ARG A 110 14.41 2.98 8.98
N LYS A 111 15.72 2.83 8.86
CA LYS A 111 16.67 3.81 9.40
C LYS A 111 16.89 5.00 8.48
N GLY A 112 16.53 4.85 7.20
CA GLY A 112 16.75 5.88 6.21
C GLY A 112 18.17 5.85 5.64
N PRO A 113 18.51 6.81 4.78
CA PRO A 113 19.85 6.88 4.18
C PRO A 113 20.94 7.00 5.23
N LYS A 114 22.14 6.57 4.88
CA LYS A 114 23.29 6.74 5.75
C LYS A 114 23.57 8.22 5.97
N ARG A 115 23.91 8.55 7.21
CA ARG A 115 24.26 9.92 7.57
C ARG A 115 25.67 9.98 8.10
N THR A 116 26.42 10.95 7.62
CA THR A 116 27.75 11.25 8.15
C THR A 116 27.59 12.14 9.39
N ILE A 117 28.33 11.84 10.44
CA ILE A 117 28.29 12.67 11.63
C ILE A 117 29.03 13.97 11.34
N ALA A 118 28.32 15.08 11.43
CA ALA A 118 28.90 16.38 11.13
C ALA A 118 30.02 16.73 12.08
N GLY A 119 31.10 17.29 11.53
CA GLY A 119 32.26 17.71 12.31
C GLY A 119 33.19 16.60 12.76
N LYS A 120 32.84 15.35 12.56
CA LYS A 120 33.72 14.24 12.92
C LYS A 120 34.77 14.03 11.84
N LYS A 121 36.02 13.98 12.25
CA LYS A 121 37.14 13.76 11.34
C LYS A 121 37.91 12.50 11.70
N LYS A 122 38.57 11.97 10.74
CA LYS A 122 39.41 10.80 10.91
C LYS A 122 40.86 11.17 10.97
#